data_894b07a34c23acbf69689dd7251ecec4
#
_entry.id   894b07a34c23acbf69689dd7251ecec4
#
_cell.length_a   1.000
_cell.length_b   1.000
_cell.length_c   1.000
_cell.angle_alpha   90.00
_cell.angle_beta   90.00
_cell.angle_gamma   90.00
#
_symmetry.space_group_name_H-M   'P 1'
#
loop_
_entity.id
_entity.type
_entity.pdbx_description
1 polymer ?
#
loop_
_entity_poly.entity_id
_entity_poly.type
_entity_poly.pdbx_seq_one_letter_code
_entity_poly.pdbx_strand_id
1 'polypeptide(L)'
;GEDAEISSVPNAMVLFNPATVLAPADHQEALPERRMSGLRERMGVEPKKLSPYHHVNQGAPPTIIFHGTGDTTVPYKTVELFTEAMTKAGNQCRLVRFENRGHGFFNYGRGDGKDYVECVRQMDKFLAELGFLEGEPTIE
;
A
#
# COMPACT_ATOMS: atom_id res chain seq x y z
N GLY A 1 -21.85 5.32 22.09
CA GLY A 1 -21.59 6.37 21.11
C GLY A 1 -20.10 6.40 20.80
N GLU A 2 -19.72 6.59 19.57
CA GLU A 2 -18.31 6.80 19.20
C GLU A 2 -17.85 8.13 19.83
N ASP A 3 -16.63 8.13 20.36
CA ASP A 3 -16.00 9.35 20.87
C ASP A 3 -15.56 10.19 19.65
N ALA A 4 -16.29 11.26 19.39
CA ALA A 4 -16.04 12.14 18.24
C ALA A 4 -14.68 12.89 18.30
N GLU A 5 -14.00 12.84 19.44
CA GLU A 5 -12.66 13.44 19.60
C GLU A 5 -11.54 12.50 19.13
N ILE A 6 -11.82 11.20 18.94
CA ILE A 6 -10.86 10.25 18.42
C ILE A 6 -10.90 10.26 16.89
N SER A 7 -9.82 10.72 16.25
CA SER A 7 -9.67 10.70 14.81
C SER A 7 -9.52 9.26 14.26
N SER A 8 -10.24 8.92 13.20
CA SER A 8 -10.06 7.68 12.45
C SER A 8 -8.91 7.75 11.41
N VAL A 9 -8.29 8.92 11.26
CA VAL A 9 -7.15 9.10 10.34
C VAL A 9 -5.92 8.45 10.98
N PRO A 10 -5.25 7.49 10.30
CA PRO A 10 -4.04 6.85 10.83
C PRO A 10 -2.88 7.85 10.88
N ASN A 11 -1.98 7.67 11.84
CA ASN A 11 -0.76 8.47 11.97
C ASN A 11 0.36 8.03 11.01
N ALA A 12 0.34 6.77 10.57
CA ALA A 12 1.20 6.19 9.57
C ALA A 12 0.50 5.02 8.88
N MET A 13 0.93 4.66 7.66
CA MET A 13 0.40 3.52 6.93
C MET A 13 1.53 2.56 6.54
N VAL A 14 1.33 1.27 6.82
CA VAL A 14 2.17 0.16 6.35
C VAL A 14 1.31 -0.74 5.47
N LEU A 15 1.59 -0.77 4.19
CA LEU A 15 0.73 -1.41 3.19
C LEU A 15 1.44 -2.57 2.48
N PHE A 16 0.76 -3.70 2.41
CA PHE A 16 1.27 -4.93 1.77
C PHE A 16 0.42 -5.28 0.55
N ASN A 17 1.04 -5.29 -0.63
CA ASN A 17 0.34 -5.55 -1.92
C ASN A 17 -0.99 -4.78 -2.06
N PRO A 18 -1.05 -3.47 -1.75
CA PRO A 18 -2.31 -2.74 -1.73
C PRO A 18 -2.87 -2.51 -3.13
N ALA A 19 -4.19 -2.63 -3.28
CA ALA A 19 -4.91 -2.25 -4.49
C ALA A 19 -5.18 -0.73 -4.48
N THR A 20 -4.24 0.07 -4.95
CA THR A 20 -4.28 1.53 -4.85
C THR A 20 -4.96 2.23 -6.03
N VAL A 21 -5.09 1.57 -7.19
CA VAL A 21 -5.72 2.11 -8.40
C VAL A 21 -6.88 1.22 -8.81
N LEU A 22 -8.10 1.60 -8.44
CA LEU A 22 -9.32 0.81 -8.67
C LEU A 22 -10.13 1.26 -9.90
N ALA A 23 -9.69 2.32 -10.59
CA ALA A 23 -10.29 2.81 -11.81
C ALA A 23 -9.18 3.30 -12.76
N PRO A 24 -9.43 3.41 -14.09
CA PRO A 24 -8.44 3.94 -15.01
C PRO A 24 -7.90 5.29 -14.56
N ALA A 25 -6.58 5.43 -14.58
CA ALA A 25 -5.84 6.64 -14.25
C ALA A 25 -5.23 7.19 -15.54
N ASP A 26 -5.46 8.46 -15.86
CA ASP A 26 -4.91 9.22 -16.98
C ASP A 26 -4.09 8.43 -18.02
N HIS A 27 -4.76 7.68 -18.92
CA HIS A 27 -4.17 6.86 -19.98
C HIS A 27 -3.45 5.58 -19.53
N GLN A 28 -3.59 5.14 -18.28
CA GLN A 28 -2.98 3.91 -17.79
C GLN A 28 -4.04 2.92 -17.31
N GLU A 29 -3.83 1.66 -17.63
CA GLU A 29 -4.68 0.58 -17.14
C GLU A 29 -4.53 0.45 -15.61
N ALA A 30 -5.67 0.46 -14.94
CA ALA A 30 -5.81 0.10 -13.54
C ALA A 30 -5.75 -1.44 -13.38
N LEU A 31 -6.47 -1.97 -12.42
CA LEU A 31 -6.69 -3.42 -12.32
C LEU A 31 -7.31 -3.96 -13.62
N PRO A 32 -7.04 -5.22 -13.99
CA PRO A 32 -7.67 -5.88 -15.14
C PRO A 32 -9.20 -5.72 -15.12
N GLU A 33 -9.82 -5.42 -16.26
CA GLU A 33 -11.25 -5.13 -16.39
C GLU A 33 -12.16 -6.18 -15.75
N ARG A 34 -11.80 -7.45 -15.86
CA ARG A 34 -12.49 -8.56 -15.18
C ARG A 34 -12.60 -8.39 -13.65
N ARG A 35 -11.62 -7.73 -13.02
CA ARG A 35 -11.65 -7.44 -11.58
C ARG A 35 -12.41 -6.17 -11.28
N MET A 36 -12.40 -5.22 -12.19
CA MET A 36 -13.12 -3.96 -12.07
C MET A 36 -14.64 -4.17 -12.07
N SER A 37 -15.16 -5.00 -12.99
CA SER A 37 -16.60 -5.31 -13.06
C SER A 37 -17.12 -5.92 -11.76
N GLY A 38 -16.40 -6.91 -11.21
CA GLY A 38 -16.77 -7.54 -9.94
C GLY A 38 -16.66 -6.62 -8.71
N LEU A 39 -15.78 -5.59 -8.76
CA LEU A 39 -15.65 -4.61 -7.68
C LEU A 39 -16.91 -3.74 -7.56
N ARG A 40 -17.47 -3.27 -8.66
CA ARG A 40 -18.68 -2.43 -8.66
C ARG A 40 -19.87 -3.12 -8.00
N GLU A 41 -20.11 -4.39 -8.35
CA GLU A 41 -21.19 -5.18 -7.75
C GLU A 41 -20.99 -5.40 -6.25
N ARG A 42 -19.76 -5.70 -5.84
CA ARG A 42 -19.44 -5.97 -4.43
C ARG A 42 -19.44 -4.72 -3.55
N MET A 43 -19.07 -3.59 -4.08
CA MET A 43 -18.91 -2.34 -3.33
C MET A 43 -20.16 -1.46 -3.38
N GLY A 44 -21.07 -1.70 -4.32
CA GLY A 44 -22.30 -0.90 -4.48
C GLY A 44 -22.07 0.54 -4.96
N VAL A 45 -20.82 0.90 -5.29
CA VAL A 45 -20.41 2.23 -5.76
C VAL A 45 -19.39 2.11 -6.89
N GLU A 46 -19.24 3.19 -7.65
CA GLU A 46 -18.22 3.27 -8.69
C GLU A 46 -16.81 3.08 -8.11
N PRO A 47 -15.97 2.19 -8.66
CA PRO A 47 -14.63 1.91 -8.14
C PRO A 47 -13.75 3.16 -7.99
N LYS A 48 -13.91 4.17 -8.84
CA LYS A 48 -13.19 5.44 -8.75
C LYS A 48 -13.42 6.16 -7.41
N LYS A 49 -14.62 6.03 -6.83
CA LYS A 49 -14.95 6.65 -5.54
C LYS A 49 -14.22 6.02 -4.35
N LEU A 50 -13.71 4.79 -4.52
CA LEU A 50 -12.96 4.06 -3.50
C LEU A 50 -11.49 3.88 -3.85
N SER A 51 -11.04 4.40 -4.99
CA SER A 51 -9.67 4.26 -5.49
C SER A 51 -8.73 5.22 -4.76
N PRO A 52 -7.80 4.74 -3.91
CA PRO A 52 -6.88 5.60 -3.17
C PRO A 52 -6.13 6.60 -4.05
N TYR A 53 -5.66 6.17 -5.23
CA TYR A 53 -4.98 7.00 -6.20
C TYR A 53 -5.76 8.28 -6.56
N HIS A 54 -7.09 8.15 -6.76
CA HIS A 54 -7.95 9.26 -7.18
C HIS A 54 -8.31 10.23 -6.04
N HIS A 55 -7.94 9.90 -4.82
CA HIS A 55 -8.19 10.71 -3.63
C HIS A 55 -6.90 11.20 -2.94
N VAL A 56 -5.75 11.02 -3.60
CA VAL A 56 -4.49 11.56 -3.09
C VAL A 56 -4.57 13.08 -3.01
N ASN A 57 -4.29 13.60 -1.83
CA ASN A 57 -4.18 15.04 -1.56
C ASN A 57 -3.01 15.28 -0.61
N GLN A 58 -2.66 16.54 -0.40
CA GLN A 58 -1.65 16.92 0.60
C GLN A 58 -2.14 16.59 2.02
N GLY A 59 -1.20 16.16 2.88
CA GLY A 59 -1.47 15.83 4.29
C GLY A 59 -1.90 14.37 4.51
N ALA A 60 -1.72 13.49 3.51
CA ALA A 60 -1.86 12.05 3.73
C ALA A 60 -0.79 11.52 4.70
N PRO A 61 -1.11 10.53 5.53
CA PRO A 61 -0.17 9.95 6.49
C PRO A 61 1.11 9.44 5.83
N PRO A 62 2.28 9.52 6.50
CA PRO A 62 3.49 8.85 6.05
C PRO A 62 3.23 7.38 5.73
N THR A 63 3.68 6.92 4.58
CA THR A 63 3.31 5.61 4.04
C THR A 63 4.54 4.83 3.60
N ILE A 64 4.61 3.54 3.98
CA ILE A 64 5.52 2.57 3.38
C ILE A 64 4.71 1.45 2.71
N ILE A 65 5.11 1.07 1.50
CA ILE A 65 4.43 0.05 0.67
C ILE A 65 5.43 -1.06 0.36
N PHE A 66 5.05 -2.32 0.62
CA PHE A 66 5.78 -3.51 0.21
C PHE A 66 5.06 -4.19 -0.94
N HIS A 67 5.73 -4.34 -2.11
CA HIS A 67 5.07 -4.92 -3.29
C HIS A 67 6.04 -5.72 -4.16
N GLY A 68 5.55 -6.87 -4.63
CA GLY A 68 6.30 -7.75 -5.52
C GLY A 68 6.12 -7.39 -6.99
N THR A 69 7.21 -7.34 -7.77
CA THR A 69 7.14 -6.99 -9.21
C THR A 69 6.47 -8.06 -10.06
N GLY A 70 6.41 -9.31 -9.57
CA GLY A 70 5.71 -10.44 -10.19
C GLY A 70 4.26 -10.62 -9.72
N ASP A 71 3.66 -9.62 -9.05
CA ASP A 71 2.29 -9.70 -8.57
C ASP A 71 1.29 -9.67 -9.73
N THR A 72 0.66 -10.82 -10.01
CA THR A 72 -0.38 -10.98 -11.02
C THR A 72 -1.78 -10.68 -10.48
N THR A 73 -1.91 -10.48 -9.16
CA THR A 73 -3.17 -10.14 -8.49
C THR A 73 -3.42 -8.65 -8.48
N VAL A 74 -2.42 -7.89 -8.06
CA VAL A 74 -2.40 -6.43 -8.08
C VAL A 74 -1.14 -6.00 -8.83
N PRO A 75 -1.25 -5.49 -10.07
CA PRO A 75 -0.08 -5.13 -10.87
C PRO A 75 0.81 -4.10 -10.16
N TYR A 76 2.12 -4.36 -10.13
CA TYR A 76 3.12 -3.49 -9.51
C TYR A 76 3.01 -2.02 -9.98
N LYS A 77 2.66 -1.81 -11.26
CA LYS A 77 2.48 -0.47 -11.84
C LYS A 77 1.47 0.39 -11.08
N THR A 78 0.45 -0.23 -10.44
CA THR A 78 -0.56 0.51 -9.69
C THR A 78 0.00 1.18 -8.44
N VAL A 79 0.93 0.54 -7.75
CA VAL A 79 1.59 1.14 -6.57
C VAL A 79 2.66 2.15 -6.95
N GLU A 80 3.32 2.00 -8.11
CA GLU A 80 4.21 3.04 -8.65
C GLU A 80 3.42 4.33 -8.89
N LEU A 81 2.28 4.27 -9.60
CA LEU A 81 1.41 5.42 -9.85
C LEU A 81 0.93 6.09 -8.57
N PHE A 82 0.50 5.28 -7.60
CA PHE A 82 0.07 5.81 -6.31
C PHE A 82 1.22 6.51 -5.56
N THR A 83 2.41 5.90 -5.53
CA THR A 83 3.60 6.49 -4.90
C THR A 83 4.00 7.80 -5.56
N GLU A 84 3.97 7.85 -6.91
CA GLU A 84 4.23 9.08 -7.66
C GLU A 84 3.21 10.18 -7.33
N ALA A 85 1.92 9.84 -7.27
CA ALA A 85 0.86 10.78 -6.91
C ALA A 85 1.04 11.30 -5.47
N MET A 86 1.32 10.42 -4.52
CA MET A 86 1.60 10.79 -3.12
C MET A 86 2.77 11.76 -3.01
N THR A 87 3.88 11.48 -3.70
CA THR A 87 5.07 12.32 -3.71
C THR A 87 4.81 13.68 -4.37
N LYS A 88 4.08 13.71 -5.50
CA LYS A 88 3.68 14.97 -6.16
C LYS A 88 2.79 15.84 -5.28
N ALA A 89 1.97 15.23 -4.45
CA ALA A 89 1.14 15.94 -3.47
C ALA A 89 1.91 16.41 -2.22
N GLY A 90 3.22 16.16 -2.14
CA GLY A 90 4.09 16.55 -1.02
C GLY A 90 4.02 15.58 0.17
N ASN A 91 3.49 14.38 0.00
CA ASN A 91 3.41 13.37 1.05
C ASN A 91 4.66 12.48 1.08
N GLN A 92 5.00 11.98 2.27
CA GLN A 92 6.02 10.95 2.44
C GLN A 92 5.45 9.58 2.04
N CYS A 93 5.96 8.99 0.95
CA CYS A 93 5.56 7.67 0.50
C CYS A 93 6.77 6.90 -0.01
N ARG A 94 7.07 5.76 0.64
CA ARG A 94 8.19 4.87 0.32
C ARG A 94 7.65 3.58 -0.31
N LEU A 95 8.09 3.25 -1.52
CA LEU A 95 7.80 1.97 -2.17
C LEU A 95 9.01 1.04 -2.06
N VAL A 96 8.84 -0.08 -1.38
CA VAL A 96 9.83 -1.16 -1.25
C VAL A 96 9.50 -2.23 -2.28
N ARG A 97 10.40 -2.38 -3.24
CA ARG A 97 10.28 -3.31 -4.35
C ARG A 97 10.86 -4.67 -4.00
N PHE A 98 10.08 -5.73 -4.21
CA PHE A 98 10.53 -7.12 -4.11
C PHE A 98 10.55 -7.77 -5.49
N GLU A 99 11.75 -8.01 -6.00
CA GLU A 99 11.95 -8.49 -7.37
C GLU A 99 11.37 -9.89 -7.58
N ASN A 100 10.55 -10.06 -8.64
CA ASN A 100 9.91 -11.31 -9.04
C ASN A 100 9.03 -11.97 -7.96
N ARG A 101 8.66 -11.25 -6.90
CA ARG A 101 7.73 -11.77 -5.87
C ARG A 101 6.27 -11.58 -6.29
N GLY A 102 5.47 -12.62 -6.05
CA GLY A 102 4.04 -12.61 -6.32
C GLY A 102 3.22 -12.06 -5.15
N HIS A 103 1.90 -12.10 -5.29
CA HIS A 103 0.98 -11.66 -4.23
C HIS A 103 1.13 -12.50 -2.95
N GLY A 104 1.21 -11.83 -1.79
CA GLY A 104 1.32 -12.49 -0.48
C GLY A 104 2.72 -13.06 -0.16
N PHE A 105 3.78 -12.60 -0.84
CA PHE A 105 5.17 -13.02 -0.60
C PHE A 105 5.62 -12.76 0.85
N PHE A 106 5.07 -11.75 1.48
CA PHE A 106 5.37 -11.27 2.83
C PHE A 106 4.76 -12.12 3.95
N ASN A 107 3.94 -13.14 3.63
CA ASN A 107 3.28 -13.95 4.65
C ASN A 107 4.30 -14.81 5.42
N TYR A 108 4.14 -14.88 6.75
CA TYR A 108 4.92 -15.76 7.61
C TYR A 108 4.86 -17.21 7.12
N GLY A 109 6.02 -17.88 7.12
CA GLY A 109 6.14 -19.28 6.67
C GLY A 109 6.10 -19.47 5.15
N ARG A 110 6.07 -18.39 4.34
CA ARG A 110 6.16 -18.48 2.89
C ARG A 110 7.62 -18.44 2.42
N GLY A 111 7.95 -19.32 1.47
CA GLY A 111 9.31 -19.45 0.95
C GLY A 111 10.30 -19.84 2.06
N ASP A 112 11.44 -19.16 2.08
CA ASP A 112 12.49 -19.34 3.10
C ASP A 112 12.34 -18.38 4.31
N GLY A 113 11.26 -17.62 4.36
CA GLY A 113 10.96 -16.67 5.43
C GLY A 113 11.70 -15.31 5.33
N LYS A 114 12.69 -15.19 4.46
CA LYS A 114 13.52 -13.97 4.38
C LYS A 114 12.72 -12.72 3.98
N ASP A 115 11.79 -12.87 3.05
CA ASP A 115 10.95 -11.75 2.61
C ASP A 115 10.07 -11.23 3.76
N TYR A 116 9.54 -12.14 4.60
CA TYR A 116 8.80 -11.76 5.79
C TYR A 116 9.68 -10.97 6.78
N VAL A 117 10.85 -11.51 7.11
CA VAL A 117 11.81 -10.87 8.03
C VAL A 117 12.22 -9.49 7.50
N GLU A 118 12.52 -9.39 6.20
CA GLU A 118 12.90 -8.11 5.59
C GLU A 118 11.77 -7.08 5.62
N CYS A 119 10.52 -7.50 5.34
CA CYS A 119 9.36 -6.62 5.46
C CYS A 119 9.20 -6.08 6.88
N VAL A 120 9.26 -6.96 7.89
CA VAL A 120 9.11 -6.56 9.30
C VAL A 120 10.25 -5.62 9.71
N ARG A 121 11.48 -5.93 9.34
CA ARG A 121 12.64 -5.09 9.65
C ARG A 121 12.52 -3.68 9.04
N GLN A 122 12.09 -3.57 7.80
CA GLN A 122 11.90 -2.27 7.15
C GLN A 122 10.70 -1.51 7.70
N MET A 123 9.61 -2.19 8.04
CA MET A 123 8.46 -1.59 8.73
C MET A 123 8.88 -1.00 10.07
N ASP A 124 9.63 -1.77 10.87
CA ASP A 124 10.12 -1.35 12.18
C ASP A 124 11.00 -0.10 12.08
N LYS A 125 11.97 -0.09 11.16
CA LYS A 125 12.80 1.08 10.87
C LYS A 125 11.98 2.30 10.43
N PHE A 126 11.01 2.10 9.56
CA PHE A 126 10.13 3.20 9.13
C PHE A 126 9.33 3.80 10.29
N LEU A 127 8.80 2.98 11.18
CA LEU A 127 8.07 3.44 12.35
C LEU A 127 9.00 4.12 13.38
N ALA A 128 10.24 3.64 13.52
CA ALA A 128 11.25 4.28 14.35
C ALA A 128 11.68 5.65 13.79
N GLU A 129 11.88 5.78 12.47
CA GLU A 129 12.15 7.08 11.80
C GLU A 129 11.03 8.11 12.06
N LEU A 130 9.79 7.65 12.24
CA LEU A 130 8.64 8.50 12.58
C LEU A 130 8.47 8.75 14.09
N GLY A 131 9.30 8.15 14.94
CA GLY A 131 9.25 8.29 16.39
C GLY A 131 8.17 7.45 17.08
N PHE A 132 7.60 6.45 16.39
CA PHE A 132 6.62 5.52 16.99
C PHE A 132 7.27 4.35 17.72
N LEU A 133 8.51 4.03 17.39
CA LEU A 133 9.28 2.94 18.01
C LEU A 133 10.66 3.45 18.43
N GLU A 134 11.26 2.78 19.40
CA GLU A 134 12.63 3.02 19.85
C GLU A 134 13.48 1.74 19.76
N GLY A 135 14.77 1.90 19.44
CA GLY A 135 15.72 0.80 19.34
C GLY A 135 15.84 0.21 17.92
N GLU A 136 16.68 -0.81 17.79
CA GLU A 136 16.88 -1.53 16.54
C GLU A 136 15.89 -2.69 16.39
N PRO A 137 15.52 -3.07 15.13
CA PRO A 137 14.69 -4.23 14.90
C PRO A 137 15.26 -5.50 15.52
N THR A 138 14.44 -6.25 16.24
CA THR A 138 14.86 -7.49 16.94
C THR A 138 14.52 -8.77 16.20
N ILE A 139 13.87 -8.68 15.04
CA ILE A 139 13.50 -9.84 14.22
C ILE A 139 14.74 -10.43 13.52
N GLU A 140 14.92 -11.74 13.62
CA GLU A 140 16.00 -12.54 13.01
C GLU A 140 15.48 -13.37 11.83
#